data_864c08d550001220e22824430b791533
#
_entry.id   864c08d550001220e22824430b791533
#
_cell.length_a   1.000
_cell.length_b   1.000
_cell.length_c   1.000
_cell.angle_alpha   90.00
_cell.angle_beta   90.00
_cell.angle_gamma   90.00
#
_symmetry.space_group_name_H-M   'P 1'
#
loop_
_entity.id
_entity.type
_entity.pdbx_description
1 polymer ?
#
loop_
_entity_poly.entity_id
_entity_poly.type
_entity_poly.pdbx_seq_one_letter_code
_entity_poly.pdbx_strand_id
1 'polypeptide(L)'
;MTTLLIHNAHTIATLNDAGDELRNASIFVRGNCIEAIGPASQLPQTADRVINAQHHVVIPGMVNTHHHMSQSLTRAIPAVQNAELFSWLQGLYPIWAGLQPDMIYASTQTAMAELLLSGCTTSSDHLYIYPNGVKLDDCIAAAQEIGMRFVATRGSMSVGQSKGGLPPDRVVEQEDAILKDTQRLIERYHDASHGAMTQVAVAPCSPFSVSQDLMRLSAEMARHYGVRLHTHLAENDHDIAYSLEKFNRTPTQYAEDLGWLGHDVWHAHCVKLDDEGISLFAATRTGVAHCPCSNMRLASGIAPIRKMIEAGVPVGLGVDGSASNDAAHMVNEARQAMLLARLRKSLEGPQVSADGKTIFGCDTAPMEMTARDALRLATRGGAEVLGRKDIGQLSVGFCADMVLFDLRNLSFAGGAVHDAIGSLMLCASAPATYTVVNGRVVVSEGQLASVDLGTVIERHNKFAVQLAAGH
;
A
#
# COMPACT_ATOMS: atom_id res chain seq x y z
N MET A 1 1.33 27.78 15.48
CA MET A 1 1.03 26.42 14.98
C MET A 1 -0.45 26.21 15.10
N THR A 2 -1.10 25.72 14.07
CA THR A 2 -2.53 25.35 14.08
C THR A 2 -2.81 24.22 15.05
N THR A 3 -4.01 24.23 15.64
CA THR A 3 -4.45 23.19 16.58
C THR A 3 -5.71 22.51 16.07
N LEU A 4 -5.81 21.19 16.31
CA LEU A 4 -6.98 20.38 15.99
C LEU A 4 -7.37 19.55 17.21
N LEU A 5 -8.65 19.54 17.56
CA LEU A 5 -9.21 18.71 18.60
C LEU A 5 -10.21 17.71 17.99
N ILE A 6 -9.90 16.43 18.09
CA ILE A 6 -10.88 15.36 17.90
C ILE A 6 -11.54 15.13 19.24
N HIS A 7 -12.77 15.61 19.38
CA HIS A 7 -13.46 15.69 20.67
C HIS A 7 -14.38 14.48 20.88
N ASN A 8 -14.23 13.82 22.04
CA ASN A 8 -15.15 12.81 22.56
C ASN A 8 -15.44 11.66 21.57
N ALA A 9 -14.41 11.07 21.00
CA ALA A 9 -14.56 9.93 20.08
C ALA A 9 -15.22 8.74 20.77
N HIS A 10 -16.19 8.09 20.09
CA HIS A 10 -16.84 6.87 20.60
C HIS A 10 -15.81 5.80 20.96
N THR A 11 -14.88 5.56 20.05
CA THR A 11 -13.77 4.61 20.23
C THR A 11 -12.53 5.14 19.51
N ILE A 12 -11.38 5.09 20.16
CA ILE A 12 -10.07 5.33 19.56
C ILE A 12 -9.28 4.03 19.63
N ALA A 13 -8.95 3.43 18.48
CA ALA A 13 -7.99 2.34 18.41
C ALA A 13 -6.60 2.94 18.20
N THR A 14 -5.74 2.91 19.19
CA THR A 14 -4.42 3.55 19.10
C THR A 14 -3.43 2.78 18.26
N LEU A 15 -3.55 1.47 18.21
CA LEU A 15 -2.61 0.52 17.62
C LEU A 15 -1.16 0.69 18.14
N ASN A 16 -1.01 1.27 19.31
CA ASN A 16 0.27 1.32 20.03
C ASN A 16 0.71 -0.08 20.49
N ASP A 17 1.85 -0.19 21.17
CA ASP A 17 2.38 -1.49 21.61
C ASP A 17 1.47 -2.20 22.62
N ALA A 18 0.72 -1.44 23.43
CA ALA A 18 -0.25 -1.97 24.39
C ALA A 18 -1.57 -2.40 23.72
N GLY A 19 -1.85 -1.95 22.49
CA GLY A 19 -3.12 -2.19 21.79
C GLY A 19 -4.29 -1.47 22.44
N ASP A 20 -4.07 -0.27 22.99
CA ASP A 20 -5.07 0.48 23.72
C ASP A 20 -6.28 0.86 22.86
N GLU A 21 -7.46 0.58 23.36
CA GLU A 21 -8.75 1.00 22.82
C GLU A 21 -9.46 1.90 23.82
N LEU A 22 -9.54 3.19 23.51
CA LEU A 22 -10.08 4.20 24.42
C LEU A 22 -11.52 4.55 24.04
N ARG A 23 -12.41 4.64 25.01
CA ARG A 23 -13.80 5.06 24.81
C ARG A 23 -14.03 6.47 25.35
N ASN A 24 -14.87 7.26 24.65
CA ASN A 24 -15.21 8.63 25.03
C ASN A 24 -13.96 9.48 25.29
N ALA A 25 -12.93 9.28 24.49
CA ALA A 25 -11.64 9.95 24.60
C ALA A 25 -11.46 11.00 23.48
N SER A 26 -10.47 11.86 23.64
CA SER A 26 -10.16 12.93 22.70
C SER A 26 -8.70 12.89 22.31
N ILE A 27 -8.38 13.47 21.16
CA ILE A 27 -7.02 13.65 20.64
C ILE A 27 -6.80 15.15 20.41
N PHE A 28 -5.74 15.69 20.98
CA PHE A 28 -5.32 17.07 20.74
C PHE A 28 -4.04 17.08 19.89
N VAL A 29 -4.07 17.84 18.81
CA VAL A 29 -3.01 17.97 17.82
C VAL A 29 -2.50 19.39 17.83
N ARG A 30 -1.18 19.55 17.80
CA ARG A 30 -0.51 20.85 17.58
C ARG A 30 0.45 20.75 16.38
N GLY A 31 0.19 21.60 15.37
CA GLY A 31 0.92 21.51 14.11
C GLY A 31 0.65 20.17 13.42
N ASN A 32 1.67 19.37 13.25
CA ASN A 32 1.57 18.04 12.63
C ASN A 32 1.66 16.86 13.61
N CYS A 33 1.80 17.12 14.93
CA CYS A 33 2.02 16.09 15.93
C CYS A 33 0.83 15.92 16.87
N ILE A 34 0.59 14.70 17.30
CA ILE A 34 -0.31 14.38 18.41
C ILE A 34 0.36 14.85 19.71
N GLU A 35 -0.25 15.81 20.41
CA GLU A 35 0.26 16.36 21.65
C GLU A 35 -0.32 15.63 22.88
N ALA A 36 -1.59 15.22 22.82
CA ALA A 36 -2.24 14.51 23.91
C ALA A 36 -3.37 13.61 23.42
N ILE A 37 -3.56 12.48 24.13
CA ILE A 37 -4.68 11.55 23.93
C ILE A 37 -5.20 11.17 25.32
N GLY A 38 -6.50 11.21 25.54
CA GLY A 38 -7.09 10.85 26.82
C GLY A 38 -8.51 11.36 27.03
N PRO A 39 -9.02 11.32 28.28
CA PRO A 39 -10.32 11.86 28.61
C PRO A 39 -10.45 13.34 28.24
N ALA A 40 -11.60 13.73 27.69
CA ALA A 40 -11.82 15.11 27.23
C ALA A 40 -11.57 16.16 28.35
N SER A 41 -11.87 15.84 29.61
CA SER A 41 -11.66 16.73 30.75
C SER A 41 -10.18 17.03 31.05
N GLN A 42 -9.25 16.26 30.52
CA GLN A 42 -7.81 16.39 30.73
C GLN A 42 -7.10 17.10 29.55
N LEU A 43 -7.82 17.34 28.46
CA LEU A 43 -7.26 17.97 27.24
C LEU A 43 -7.75 19.42 27.09
N PRO A 44 -7.07 20.25 26.26
CA PRO A 44 -7.56 21.56 25.88
C PRO A 44 -9.00 21.48 25.34
N GLN A 45 -9.87 22.39 25.81
CA GLN A 45 -11.29 22.38 25.42
C GLN A 45 -11.54 23.21 24.15
N THR A 46 -10.54 23.92 23.65
CA THR A 46 -10.59 24.78 22.46
C THR A 46 -9.42 24.50 21.55
N ALA A 47 -9.63 24.59 20.24
CA ALA A 47 -8.63 24.50 19.20
C ALA A 47 -9.08 25.35 18.01
N ASP A 48 -8.18 25.63 17.07
CA ASP A 48 -8.53 26.35 15.83
C ASP A 48 -9.58 25.58 15.02
N ARG A 49 -9.55 24.24 15.10
CA ARG A 49 -10.58 23.36 14.54
C ARG A 49 -10.97 22.29 15.56
N VAL A 50 -12.28 22.06 15.72
CA VAL A 50 -12.83 21.01 16.58
C VAL A 50 -13.71 20.10 15.74
N ILE A 51 -13.48 18.79 15.81
CA ILE A 51 -14.31 17.74 15.20
C ILE A 51 -14.98 16.97 16.34
N ASN A 52 -16.30 17.00 16.40
CA ASN A 52 -17.06 16.17 17.33
C ASN A 52 -17.11 14.73 16.82
N ALA A 53 -16.43 13.83 17.49
CA ALA A 53 -16.29 12.43 17.13
C ALA A 53 -17.17 11.48 17.96
N GLN A 54 -18.20 11.98 18.66
CA GLN A 54 -19.08 11.21 19.57
C GLN A 54 -19.66 9.94 18.90
N HIS A 55 -19.85 9.94 17.61
CA HIS A 55 -20.37 8.79 16.85
C HIS A 55 -19.33 8.16 15.92
N HIS A 56 -18.04 8.44 16.12
CA HIS A 56 -16.99 7.96 15.23
C HIS A 56 -16.06 6.98 15.95
N VAL A 57 -15.63 5.98 15.21
CA VAL A 57 -14.41 5.25 15.51
C VAL A 57 -13.24 5.98 14.86
N VAL A 58 -12.18 6.17 15.64
CA VAL A 58 -10.94 6.82 15.20
C VAL A 58 -9.83 5.77 15.18
N ILE A 59 -9.16 5.64 14.07
CA ILE A 59 -8.01 4.75 13.89
C ILE A 59 -6.82 5.54 13.32
N PRO A 60 -5.58 5.04 13.40
CA PRO A 60 -4.46 5.62 12.66
C PRO A 60 -4.78 5.65 11.16
N GLY A 61 -4.26 6.63 10.47
CA GLY A 61 -4.30 6.66 9.01
C GLY A 61 -3.69 5.39 8.42
N MET A 62 -4.39 4.77 7.47
CA MET A 62 -3.90 3.56 6.82
C MET A 62 -2.73 3.88 5.89
N VAL A 63 -1.85 2.88 5.70
CA VAL A 63 -0.61 2.98 4.94
C VAL A 63 -0.61 1.94 3.83
N ASN A 64 -0.66 2.41 2.60
CA ASN A 64 -0.59 1.60 1.39
C ASN A 64 0.87 1.43 0.94
N THR A 65 1.37 0.20 0.89
CA THR A 65 2.78 -0.10 0.64
C THR A 65 3.10 -0.43 -0.82
N HIS A 66 2.08 -0.53 -1.68
CA HIS A 66 2.26 -0.83 -3.10
C HIS A 66 1.06 -0.38 -3.93
N HIS A 67 1.34 0.34 -5.01
CA HIS A 67 0.35 0.81 -5.98
C HIS A 67 1.00 1.05 -7.35
N HIS A 68 0.17 1.09 -8.40
CA HIS A 68 0.49 1.60 -9.74
C HIS A 68 -0.62 2.58 -10.13
N MET A 69 -0.52 3.83 -9.69
CA MET A 69 -1.60 4.82 -9.79
C MET A 69 -2.00 5.13 -11.24
N SER A 70 -1.04 5.07 -12.17
CA SER A 70 -1.30 5.26 -13.60
C SER A 70 -2.26 4.22 -14.18
N GLN A 71 -2.31 3.01 -13.60
CA GLN A 71 -3.19 1.94 -14.04
C GLN A 71 -4.68 2.21 -13.79
N SER A 72 -5.01 3.22 -12.98
CA SER A 72 -6.40 3.65 -12.78
C SER A 72 -7.08 4.07 -14.09
N LEU A 73 -6.32 4.49 -15.11
CA LEU A 73 -6.83 4.77 -16.46
C LEU A 73 -7.26 3.52 -17.24
N THR A 74 -6.89 2.33 -16.78
CA THR A 74 -7.17 1.05 -17.48
C THR A 74 -7.94 0.07 -16.60
N ARG A 75 -8.70 0.58 -15.60
CA ARG A 75 -9.62 -0.23 -14.80
C ARG A 75 -10.60 -1.00 -15.68
N ALA A 76 -10.87 -2.24 -15.32
CA ALA A 76 -11.88 -3.10 -15.93
C ALA A 76 -11.81 -3.17 -17.47
N ILE A 77 -10.63 -2.97 -18.08
CA ILE A 77 -10.46 -3.01 -19.53
C ILE A 77 -10.84 -4.41 -20.06
N PRO A 78 -11.79 -4.53 -21.03
CA PRO A 78 -12.33 -5.83 -21.43
C PRO A 78 -11.28 -6.83 -21.92
N ALA A 79 -10.24 -6.36 -22.61
CA ALA A 79 -9.22 -7.20 -23.23
C ALA A 79 -8.44 -8.07 -22.24
N VAL A 80 -8.34 -7.68 -20.96
CA VAL A 80 -7.52 -8.36 -19.96
C VAL A 80 -8.27 -8.72 -18.66
N GLN A 81 -9.60 -8.62 -18.65
CA GLN A 81 -10.40 -8.93 -17.45
C GLN A 81 -10.20 -10.36 -16.93
N ASN A 82 -9.93 -11.30 -17.81
CA ASN A 82 -9.80 -12.71 -17.50
C ASN A 82 -8.38 -13.26 -17.78
N ALA A 83 -7.37 -12.37 -17.79
CA ALA A 83 -5.98 -12.74 -18.07
C ALA A 83 -5.20 -12.96 -16.76
N GLU A 84 -4.30 -13.94 -16.77
CA GLU A 84 -3.26 -14.10 -15.75
C GLU A 84 -2.13 -13.05 -15.96
N LEU A 85 -1.21 -12.92 -15.01
CA LEU A 85 -0.22 -11.83 -14.96
C LEU A 85 0.51 -11.56 -16.27
N PHE A 86 1.12 -12.58 -16.92
CA PHE A 86 1.95 -12.34 -18.10
C PHE A 86 1.12 -11.95 -19.32
N SER A 87 0.00 -12.63 -19.54
CA SER A 87 -0.96 -12.29 -20.60
C SER A 87 -1.60 -10.92 -20.35
N TRP A 88 -1.88 -10.59 -19.07
CA TRP A 88 -2.39 -9.29 -18.64
C TRP A 88 -1.38 -8.17 -18.95
N LEU A 89 -0.09 -8.34 -18.62
CA LEU A 89 0.96 -7.39 -18.93
C LEU A 89 1.14 -7.20 -20.44
N GLN A 90 1.18 -8.31 -21.20
CA GLN A 90 1.32 -8.26 -22.67
C GLN A 90 0.14 -7.50 -23.33
N GLY A 91 -1.06 -7.62 -22.79
CA GLY A 91 -2.23 -6.88 -23.26
C GLY A 91 -2.20 -5.40 -22.91
N LEU A 92 -1.62 -5.02 -21.78
CA LEU A 92 -1.63 -3.65 -21.26
C LEU A 92 -0.41 -2.81 -21.67
N TYR A 93 0.78 -3.37 -21.82
CA TYR A 93 1.95 -2.62 -22.23
C TYR A 93 1.76 -1.80 -23.52
N PRO A 94 1.09 -2.32 -24.59
CA PRO A 94 0.81 -1.53 -25.78
C PRO A 94 -0.07 -0.30 -25.50
N ILE A 95 -1.03 -0.42 -24.58
CA ILE A 95 -1.92 0.68 -24.16
C ILE A 95 -1.11 1.69 -23.32
N TRP A 96 -0.38 1.22 -22.31
CA TRP A 96 0.41 2.09 -21.44
C TRP A 96 1.56 2.82 -22.17
N ALA A 97 2.00 2.32 -23.32
CA ALA A 97 2.93 3.05 -24.17
C ALA A 97 2.37 4.38 -24.71
N GLY A 98 1.06 4.59 -24.63
CA GLY A 98 0.37 5.84 -24.96
C GLY A 98 0.27 6.85 -23.80
N LEU A 99 0.71 6.52 -22.59
CA LEU A 99 0.66 7.42 -21.44
C LEU A 99 1.38 8.74 -21.71
N GLN A 100 0.81 9.83 -21.22
CA GLN A 100 1.31 11.20 -21.32
C GLN A 100 1.48 11.81 -19.93
N PRO A 101 2.28 12.86 -19.73
CA PRO A 101 2.46 13.51 -18.42
C PRO A 101 1.16 13.91 -17.73
N ASP A 102 0.22 14.54 -18.45
CA ASP A 102 -1.08 14.95 -17.91
C ASP A 102 -1.94 13.76 -17.48
N MET A 103 -1.81 12.61 -18.14
CA MET A 103 -2.48 11.38 -17.78
C MET A 103 -1.92 10.81 -16.46
N ILE A 104 -0.61 10.85 -16.27
CA ILE A 104 0.05 10.44 -15.03
C ILE A 104 -0.41 11.31 -13.86
N TYR A 105 -0.39 12.63 -14.03
CA TYR A 105 -0.87 13.56 -13.01
C TYR A 105 -2.33 13.27 -12.62
N ALA A 106 -3.23 13.16 -13.61
CA ALA A 106 -4.65 12.93 -13.37
C ALA A 106 -4.94 11.56 -12.75
N SER A 107 -4.26 10.51 -13.19
CA SER A 107 -4.43 9.16 -12.64
C SER A 107 -3.91 9.05 -11.21
N THR A 108 -2.79 9.68 -10.91
CA THR A 108 -2.26 9.77 -9.55
C THR A 108 -3.23 10.50 -8.62
N GLN A 109 -3.77 11.65 -9.06
CA GLN A 109 -4.74 12.40 -8.28
C GLN A 109 -6.02 11.58 -8.03
N THR A 110 -6.51 10.84 -9.03
CA THR A 110 -7.70 9.98 -8.89
C THR A 110 -7.46 8.84 -7.90
N ALA A 111 -6.34 8.13 -8.03
CA ALA A 111 -6.00 7.03 -7.14
C ALA A 111 -5.81 7.51 -5.69
N MET A 112 -5.14 8.64 -5.49
CA MET A 112 -4.98 9.25 -4.17
C MET A 112 -6.31 9.75 -3.58
N ALA A 113 -7.21 10.28 -4.41
CA ALA A 113 -8.56 10.66 -3.98
C ALA A 113 -9.32 9.46 -3.40
N GLU A 114 -9.30 8.33 -4.10
CA GLU A 114 -9.94 7.09 -3.65
C GLU A 114 -9.30 6.57 -2.35
N LEU A 115 -7.97 6.56 -2.28
CA LEU A 115 -7.23 6.17 -1.08
C LEU A 115 -7.59 7.07 0.13
N LEU A 116 -7.57 8.40 -0.02
CA LEU A 116 -7.92 9.34 1.05
C LEU A 116 -9.36 9.15 1.54
N LEU A 117 -10.31 8.94 0.62
CA LEU A 117 -11.71 8.66 0.94
C LEU A 117 -11.89 7.27 1.60
N SER A 118 -10.96 6.34 1.40
CA SER A 118 -10.93 5.08 2.12
C SER A 118 -10.28 5.16 3.50
N GLY A 119 -9.67 6.31 3.84
CA GLY A 119 -8.94 6.53 5.10
C GLY A 119 -7.45 6.21 5.05
N CYS A 120 -6.87 6.05 3.86
CA CYS A 120 -5.43 5.93 3.68
C CYS A 120 -4.78 7.31 3.71
N THR A 121 -3.73 7.49 4.51
CA THR A 121 -3.02 8.77 4.66
C THR A 121 -1.64 8.78 4.03
N THR A 122 -1.07 7.59 3.82
CA THR A 122 0.26 7.39 3.24
C THR A 122 0.19 6.33 2.16
N SER A 123 0.72 6.61 0.98
CA SER A 123 0.82 5.63 -0.10
C SER A 123 2.21 5.62 -0.73
N SER A 124 2.71 4.42 -1.06
CA SER A 124 3.71 4.30 -2.11
C SER A 124 3.02 4.24 -3.48
N ASP A 125 3.77 4.55 -4.54
CA ASP A 125 3.39 4.30 -5.93
C ASP A 125 4.61 3.74 -6.67
N HIS A 126 4.41 2.78 -7.55
CA HIS A 126 5.45 2.17 -8.36
C HIS A 126 5.22 2.50 -9.85
N LEU A 127 5.58 3.72 -10.24
CA LEU A 127 5.62 4.10 -11.66
C LEU A 127 6.87 3.49 -12.30
N TYR A 128 6.72 2.57 -13.24
CA TYR A 128 7.82 1.83 -13.87
C TYR A 128 7.89 1.96 -15.41
N ILE A 129 6.99 2.75 -16.00
CA ILE A 129 6.92 2.99 -17.44
C ILE A 129 6.94 4.50 -17.73
N TYR A 130 7.86 4.94 -18.60
CA TYR A 130 8.14 6.36 -18.84
C TYR A 130 8.09 6.73 -20.35
N PRO A 131 6.97 6.46 -21.05
CA PRO A 131 6.84 6.86 -22.44
C PRO A 131 6.58 8.38 -22.56
N ASN A 132 6.79 8.94 -23.73
CA ASN A 132 6.30 10.25 -24.16
C ASN A 132 6.63 11.42 -23.21
N GLY A 133 7.77 11.35 -22.51
CA GLY A 133 8.19 12.42 -21.59
C GLY A 133 7.55 12.38 -20.20
N VAL A 134 6.83 11.30 -19.85
CA VAL A 134 6.33 11.03 -18.49
C VAL A 134 7.47 11.09 -17.48
N LYS A 135 7.21 11.66 -16.31
CA LYS A 135 8.16 11.77 -15.19
C LYS A 135 7.47 11.45 -13.87
N LEU A 136 8.26 10.95 -12.92
CA LEU A 136 7.76 10.74 -11.54
C LEU A 136 7.43 12.08 -10.85
N ASP A 137 7.99 13.19 -11.33
CA ASP A 137 7.67 14.56 -10.91
C ASP A 137 6.15 14.83 -11.01
N ASP A 138 5.47 14.28 -12.01
CA ASP A 138 4.02 14.46 -12.23
C ASP A 138 3.20 13.80 -11.09
N CYS A 139 3.63 12.60 -10.63
CA CYS A 139 3.03 11.93 -9.48
C CYS A 139 3.25 12.74 -8.19
N ILE A 140 4.47 13.24 -7.99
CA ILE A 140 4.84 14.03 -6.80
C ILE A 140 4.03 15.34 -6.75
N ALA A 141 3.84 16.02 -7.89
CA ALA A 141 3.03 17.23 -7.97
C ALA A 141 1.56 16.95 -7.62
N ALA A 142 0.98 15.87 -8.13
CA ALA A 142 -0.39 15.45 -7.78
C ALA A 142 -0.55 15.14 -6.28
N ALA A 143 0.44 14.45 -5.68
CA ALA A 143 0.44 14.15 -4.25
C ALA A 143 0.51 15.41 -3.37
N GLN A 144 1.33 16.39 -3.76
CA GLN A 144 1.45 17.67 -3.06
C GLN A 144 0.15 18.48 -3.10
N GLU A 145 -0.53 18.51 -4.25
CA GLU A 145 -1.79 19.23 -4.41
C GLU A 145 -2.92 18.60 -3.60
N ILE A 146 -3.08 17.28 -3.66
CA ILE A 146 -4.15 16.60 -2.95
C ILE A 146 -3.88 16.51 -1.44
N GLY A 147 -2.61 16.63 -1.02
CA GLY A 147 -2.19 16.65 0.38
C GLY A 147 -2.01 15.26 1.00
N MET A 148 -1.70 14.24 0.20
CA MET A 148 -1.40 12.89 0.67
C MET A 148 0.11 12.72 0.95
N ARG A 149 0.47 11.98 2.01
CA ARG A 149 1.85 11.57 2.25
C ARG A 149 2.26 10.51 1.23
N PHE A 150 3.44 10.68 0.61
CA PHE A 150 3.80 9.93 -0.58
C PHE A 150 5.22 9.35 -0.53
N VAL A 151 5.34 8.06 -0.81
CA VAL A 151 6.61 7.40 -1.13
C VAL A 151 6.65 7.17 -2.63
N ALA A 152 7.31 8.09 -3.34
CA ALA A 152 7.47 8.05 -4.79
C ALA A 152 8.55 7.03 -5.14
N THR A 153 8.19 5.87 -5.69
CA THR A 153 9.19 4.89 -6.09
C THR A 153 9.53 5.06 -7.57
N ARG A 154 10.81 5.32 -7.86
CA ARG A 154 11.32 5.39 -9.24
C ARG A 154 11.45 3.96 -9.77
N GLY A 155 10.37 3.48 -10.42
CA GLY A 155 10.35 2.22 -11.11
C GLY A 155 11.13 2.27 -12.42
N SER A 156 11.47 1.12 -13.00
CA SER A 156 12.18 1.06 -14.28
C SER A 156 12.05 -0.31 -14.95
N MET A 157 12.16 -0.31 -16.26
CA MET A 157 12.33 -1.50 -17.09
C MET A 157 13.46 -1.27 -18.07
N SER A 158 14.44 -2.20 -18.19
CA SER A 158 15.61 -2.08 -19.07
C SER A 158 15.76 -3.24 -20.06
N VAL A 159 15.04 -4.35 -19.83
CA VAL A 159 15.11 -5.56 -20.65
C VAL A 159 13.80 -5.73 -21.41
N GLY A 160 13.82 -5.39 -22.71
CA GLY A 160 12.69 -5.55 -23.60
C GLY A 160 12.66 -6.93 -24.30
N GLN A 161 11.62 -7.16 -25.12
CA GLN A 161 11.40 -8.42 -25.84
C GLN A 161 12.60 -8.86 -26.68
N SER A 162 13.30 -7.94 -27.34
CA SER A 162 14.51 -8.23 -28.15
C SER A 162 15.67 -8.79 -27.30
N LYS A 163 15.66 -8.56 -26.01
CA LYS A 163 16.65 -9.06 -25.04
C LYS A 163 16.11 -10.19 -24.15
N GLY A 164 14.93 -10.75 -24.49
CA GLY A 164 14.32 -11.85 -23.76
C GLY A 164 13.50 -11.43 -22.51
N GLY A 165 13.22 -10.14 -22.37
CA GLY A 165 12.28 -9.62 -21.38
C GLY A 165 10.83 -9.67 -21.84
N LEU A 166 9.89 -9.34 -20.95
CA LEU A 166 8.47 -9.33 -21.25
C LEU A 166 7.97 -8.01 -21.89
N PRO A 167 8.45 -6.80 -21.47
CA PRO A 167 7.95 -5.55 -22.02
C PRO A 167 8.41 -5.31 -23.48
N PRO A 168 7.58 -4.64 -24.30
CA PRO A 168 8.01 -4.18 -25.62
C PRO A 168 9.23 -3.24 -25.53
N ASP A 169 10.14 -3.32 -26.49
CA ASP A 169 11.37 -2.50 -26.49
C ASP A 169 11.12 -0.99 -26.42
N ARG A 170 9.98 -0.52 -26.95
CA ARG A 170 9.61 0.91 -26.95
C ARG A 170 9.25 1.49 -25.58
N VAL A 171 9.07 0.64 -24.57
CA VAL A 171 8.69 1.07 -23.20
C VAL A 171 9.79 0.82 -22.17
N VAL A 172 10.95 0.34 -22.60
CA VAL A 172 12.13 0.20 -21.74
C VAL A 172 13.07 1.39 -21.90
N GLU A 173 13.85 1.64 -20.87
CA GLU A 173 14.79 2.74 -20.81
C GLU A 173 16.26 2.25 -20.82
N GLN A 174 17.20 3.15 -21.15
CA GLN A 174 18.63 2.89 -21.00
C GLN A 174 19.02 2.99 -19.52
N GLU A 175 19.83 2.07 -19.03
CA GLU A 175 20.16 1.94 -17.61
C GLU A 175 20.87 3.18 -17.05
N ASP A 176 21.79 3.79 -17.79
CA ASP A 176 22.43 5.05 -17.40
C ASP A 176 21.42 6.19 -17.21
N ALA A 177 20.40 6.26 -18.06
CA ALA A 177 19.35 7.26 -17.94
C ALA A 177 18.46 6.99 -16.72
N ILE A 178 18.14 5.73 -16.44
CA ILE A 178 17.40 5.30 -15.24
C ILE A 178 18.14 5.73 -13.97
N LEU A 179 19.42 5.38 -13.86
CA LEU A 179 20.23 5.69 -12.68
C LEU A 179 20.39 7.20 -12.49
N LYS A 180 20.66 7.96 -13.57
CA LYS A 180 20.78 9.42 -13.51
C LYS A 180 19.48 10.09 -13.08
N ASP A 181 18.32 9.66 -13.59
CA ASP A 181 17.03 10.21 -13.19
C ASP A 181 16.66 9.82 -11.77
N THR A 182 16.97 8.60 -11.34
CA THR A 182 16.80 8.14 -9.96
C THR A 182 17.59 9.00 -8.98
N GLN A 183 18.87 9.26 -9.27
CA GLN A 183 19.70 10.16 -8.47
C GLN A 183 19.09 11.57 -8.38
N ARG A 184 18.71 12.15 -9.52
CA ARG A 184 18.06 13.48 -9.57
C ARG A 184 16.83 13.56 -8.69
N LEU A 185 15.96 12.53 -8.72
CA LEU A 185 14.74 12.48 -7.94
C LEU A 185 15.02 12.38 -6.43
N ILE A 186 15.98 11.56 -6.03
CA ILE A 186 16.40 11.45 -4.63
C ILE A 186 16.91 12.81 -4.13
N GLU A 187 17.87 13.42 -4.84
CA GLU A 187 18.48 14.70 -4.46
C GLU A 187 17.46 15.85 -4.40
N ARG A 188 16.44 15.81 -5.23
CA ARG A 188 15.44 16.87 -5.33
C ARG A 188 14.29 16.75 -4.33
N TYR A 189 13.82 15.54 -4.07
CA TYR A 189 12.53 15.33 -3.40
C TYR A 189 12.58 14.49 -2.13
N HIS A 190 13.65 13.70 -1.90
CA HIS A 190 13.70 12.85 -0.74
C HIS A 190 13.87 13.66 0.54
N ASP A 191 12.92 13.49 1.48
CA ASP A 191 12.96 14.08 2.82
C ASP A 191 12.90 12.95 3.86
N ALA A 192 13.97 12.79 4.65
CA ALA A 192 14.05 11.79 5.71
C ALA A 192 13.60 12.32 7.08
N SER A 193 13.16 13.58 7.18
CA SER A 193 12.78 14.20 8.44
C SER A 193 11.48 13.62 9.02
N HIS A 194 11.29 13.81 10.32
CA HIS A 194 10.02 13.50 11.00
C HIS A 194 8.88 14.27 10.35
N GLY A 195 7.79 13.59 10.04
CA GLY A 195 6.63 14.19 9.38
C GLY A 195 6.80 14.44 7.88
N ALA A 196 7.91 14.01 7.27
CA ALA A 196 8.16 14.18 5.84
C ALA A 196 6.95 13.75 5.00
N MET A 197 6.55 14.61 4.06
CA MET A 197 5.41 14.36 3.17
C MET A 197 5.80 13.64 1.89
N THR A 198 7.08 13.70 1.48
CA THR A 198 7.57 13.05 0.27
C THR A 198 8.86 12.32 0.56
N GLN A 199 8.90 11.03 0.26
CA GLN A 199 10.12 10.24 0.23
C GLN A 199 10.28 9.59 -1.15
N VAL A 200 11.52 9.31 -1.55
CA VAL A 200 11.82 8.61 -2.81
C VAL A 200 12.42 7.25 -2.48
N ALA A 201 12.02 6.23 -3.21
CA ALA A 201 12.62 4.90 -3.17
C ALA A 201 13.03 4.44 -4.56
N VAL A 202 13.98 3.51 -4.64
CA VAL A 202 14.47 2.94 -5.90
C VAL A 202 13.76 1.64 -6.19
N ALA A 203 13.19 1.48 -7.39
CA ALA A 203 12.27 0.37 -7.63
C ALA A 203 12.35 -0.22 -9.07
N PRO A 204 13.42 -0.90 -9.47
CA PRO A 204 13.39 -1.75 -10.67
C PRO A 204 12.16 -2.65 -10.65
N CYS A 205 11.45 -2.79 -11.79
CA CYS A 205 10.09 -3.32 -11.80
C CYS A 205 10.01 -4.77 -11.31
N SER A 206 10.79 -5.67 -11.91
CA SER A 206 10.73 -7.09 -11.59
C SER A 206 11.95 -7.83 -12.18
N PRO A 207 12.29 -9.06 -11.71
CA PRO A 207 13.39 -9.85 -12.25
C PRO A 207 13.30 -10.12 -13.75
N PHE A 208 12.10 -10.14 -14.34
CA PHE A 208 11.87 -10.40 -15.76
C PHE A 208 11.82 -9.14 -16.64
N SER A 209 12.06 -7.96 -16.10
CA SER A 209 11.98 -6.69 -16.82
C SER A 209 13.22 -5.81 -16.71
N VAL A 210 14.19 -6.21 -15.89
CA VAL A 210 15.45 -5.48 -15.69
C VAL A 210 16.66 -6.40 -15.71
N SER A 211 17.85 -5.85 -15.98
CA SER A 211 19.10 -6.61 -15.90
C SER A 211 19.55 -6.83 -14.45
N GLN A 212 20.38 -7.86 -14.23
CA GLN A 212 21.02 -8.07 -12.93
C GLN A 212 21.93 -6.91 -12.54
N ASP A 213 22.59 -6.29 -13.52
CA ASP A 213 23.49 -5.15 -13.28
C ASP A 213 22.70 -3.93 -12.80
N LEU A 214 21.55 -3.64 -13.42
CA LEU A 214 20.66 -2.57 -12.93
C LEU A 214 20.15 -2.86 -11.51
N MET A 215 19.83 -4.11 -11.19
CA MET A 215 19.43 -4.50 -9.82
C MET A 215 20.57 -4.19 -8.82
N ARG A 216 21.81 -4.61 -9.09
CA ARG A 216 22.96 -4.34 -8.19
C ARG A 216 23.23 -2.85 -8.04
N LEU A 217 23.34 -2.11 -9.14
CA LEU A 217 23.60 -0.68 -9.13
C LEU A 217 22.49 0.11 -8.43
N SER A 218 21.24 -0.32 -8.57
CA SER A 218 20.10 0.26 -7.87
C SER A 218 20.21 0.04 -6.35
N ALA A 219 20.61 -1.16 -5.91
CA ALA A 219 20.80 -1.45 -4.49
C ALA A 219 21.98 -0.66 -3.88
N GLU A 220 23.08 -0.54 -4.62
CA GLU A 220 24.24 0.28 -4.21
C GLU A 220 23.86 1.75 -4.09
N MET A 221 23.17 2.30 -5.10
CA MET A 221 22.68 3.69 -5.11
C MET A 221 21.75 3.96 -3.94
N ALA A 222 20.75 3.12 -3.73
CA ALA A 222 19.78 3.31 -2.64
C ALA A 222 20.47 3.36 -1.28
N ARG A 223 21.43 2.47 -1.02
CA ARG A 223 22.20 2.44 0.23
C ARG A 223 23.15 3.61 0.37
N HIS A 224 23.74 4.08 -0.74
CA HIS A 224 24.57 5.29 -0.74
C HIS A 224 23.77 6.53 -0.28
N TYR A 225 22.52 6.67 -0.76
CA TYR A 225 21.64 7.78 -0.41
C TYR A 225 20.79 7.54 0.85
N GLY A 226 20.85 6.34 1.44
CA GLY A 226 20.01 5.99 2.59
C GLY A 226 18.52 5.93 2.28
N VAL A 227 18.14 5.64 1.03
CA VAL A 227 16.75 5.46 0.58
C VAL A 227 16.40 3.97 0.47
N ARG A 228 15.12 3.66 0.38
CA ARG A 228 14.62 2.28 0.39
C ARG A 228 14.54 1.68 -1.02
N LEU A 229 14.44 0.34 -1.05
CA LEU A 229 14.38 -0.49 -2.24
C LEU A 229 13.04 -1.22 -2.35
N HIS A 230 12.47 -1.26 -3.55
CA HIS A 230 11.21 -1.94 -3.84
C HIS A 230 11.24 -2.67 -5.18
N THR A 231 10.63 -3.86 -5.26
CA THR A 231 10.40 -4.59 -6.50
C THR A 231 9.29 -5.63 -6.33
N HIS A 232 8.78 -6.20 -7.44
CA HIS A 232 7.91 -7.38 -7.42
C HIS A 232 8.76 -8.64 -7.27
N LEU A 233 8.29 -9.60 -6.49
CA LEU A 233 9.02 -10.85 -6.29
C LEU A 233 8.06 -12.01 -5.97
N ALA A 234 8.28 -13.15 -6.61
CA ALA A 234 7.59 -14.41 -6.33
C ALA A 234 6.05 -14.29 -6.36
N GLU A 235 5.53 -13.60 -7.36
CA GLU A 235 4.10 -13.31 -7.45
C GLU A 235 3.30 -14.52 -7.89
N ASN A 236 3.71 -15.21 -8.98
CA ASN A 236 3.02 -16.38 -9.50
C ASN A 236 3.98 -17.48 -9.96
N ASP A 237 3.43 -18.58 -10.52
CA ASP A 237 4.23 -19.73 -10.94
C ASP A 237 5.11 -19.43 -12.17
N HIS A 238 4.70 -18.50 -13.04
CA HIS A 238 5.52 -18.09 -14.18
C HIS A 238 6.73 -17.28 -13.74
N ASP A 239 6.61 -16.44 -12.72
CA ASP A 239 7.72 -15.70 -12.11
C ASP A 239 8.77 -16.68 -11.53
N ILE A 240 8.31 -17.70 -10.80
CA ILE A 240 9.19 -18.77 -10.30
C ILE A 240 9.90 -19.50 -11.45
N ALA A 241 9.14 -19.93 -12.46
CA ALA A 241 9.69 -20.65 -13.61
C ALA A 241 10.72 -19.80 -14.37
N TYR A 242 10.43 -18.52 -14.58
CA TYR A 242 11.36 -17.57 -15.21
C TYR A 242 12.68 -17.45 -14.44
N SER A 243 12.59 -17.30 -13.11
CA SER A 243 13.77 -17.14 -12.25
C SER A 243 14.66 -18.39 -12.29
N LEU A 244 14.06 -19.57 -12.22
CA LEU A 244 14.78 -20.86 -12.32
C LEU A 244 15.41 -21.05 -13.70
N GLU A 245 14.67 -20.77 -14.79
CA GLU A 245 15.16 -20.95 -16.17
C GLU A 245 16.30 -19.98 -16.50
N LYS A 246 16.15 -18.70 -16.17
CA LYS A 246 17.09 -17.65 -16.57
C LYS A 246 18.28 -17.53 -15.66
N PHE A 247 18.10 -17.72 -14.37
CA PHE A 247 19.12 -17.45 -13.36
C PHE A 247 19.59 -18.68 -12.60
N ASN A 248 18.90 -19.81 -12.77
CA ASN A 248 19.11 -21.05 -11.96
C ASN A 248 19.06 -20.73 -10.44
N ARG A 249 18.11 -19.88 -10.05
CA ARG A 249 17.88 -19.40 -8.67
C ARG A 249 16.39 -19.35 -8.39
N THR A 250 16.00 -19.63 -7.15
CA THR A 250 14.68 -19.20 -6.67
C THR A 250 14.62 -17.67 -6.63
N PRO A 251 13.42 -17.04 -6.66
CA PRO A 251 13.32 -15.58 -6.53
C PRO A 251 14.01 -15.02 -5.29
N THR A 252 13.98 -15.73 -4.16
CA THR A 252 14.65 -15.32 -2.93
C THR A 252 16.17 -15.38 -3.06
N GLN A 253 16.72 -16.46 -3.61
CA GLN A 253 18.15 -16.59 -3.87
C GLN A 253 18.64 -15.53 -4.87
N TYR A 254 17.84 -15.24 -5.90
CA TYR A 254 18.12 -14.15 -6.83
C TYR A 254 18.18 -12.79 -6.11
N ALA A 255 17.21 -12.51 -5.25
CA ALA A 255 17.20 -11.28 -4.46
C ALA A 255 18.43 -11.19 -3.53
N GLU A 256 18.81 -12.29 -2.87
CA GLU A 256 19.99 -12.36 -2.01
C GLU A 256 21.28 -12.08 -2.80
N ASP A 257 21.50 -12.78 -3.92
CA ASP A 257 22.68 -12.65 -4.77
C ASP A 257 22.89 -11.21 -5.29
N LEU A 258 21.82 -10.44 -5.44
CA LEU A 258 21.85 -9.08 -5.97
C LEU A 258 21.76 -7.99 -4.90
N GLY A 259 21.76 -8.36 -3.61
CA GLY A 259 21.71 -7.42 -2.49
C GLY A 259 20.30 -6.84 -2.24
N TRP A 260 19.26 -7.55 -2.62
CA TRP A 260 17.87 -7.13 -2.47
C TRP A 260 17.17 -7.75 -1.26
N LEU A 261 17.94 -7.97 -0.18
CA LEU A 261 17.46 -8.32 1.15
C LEU A 261 17.97 -7.30 2.17
N GLY A 262 17.17 -7.00 3.17
CA GLY A 262 17.51 -6.07 4.25
C GLY A 262 16.33 -5.28 4.77
N HIS A 263 16.53 -4.64 5.93
CA HIS A 263 15.53 -3.78 6.57
C HIS A 263 15.16 -2.55 5.73
N ASP A 264 15.96 -2.23 4.73
CA ASP A 264 15.80 -1.15 3.75
C ASP A 264 15.05 -1.60 2.48
N VAL A 265 14.64 -2.88 2.41
CA VAL A 265 14.01 -3.49 1.22
C VAL A 265 12.59 -3.96 1.54
N TRP A 266 11.68 -3.81 0.59
CA TRP A 266 10.40 -4.51 0.63
C TRP A 266 9.99 -4.98 -0.77
N HIS A 267 9.34 -6.14 -0.82
CA HIS A 267 8.87 -6.76 -2.06
C HIS A 267 7.35 -6.80 -2.12
N ALA A 268 6.79 -6.58 -3.31
CA ALA A 268 5.37 -6.77 -3.55
C ALA A 268 5.04 -8.25 -3.77
N HIS A 269 3.83 -8.64 -3.37
CA HIS A 269 3.18 -9.93 -3.52
C HIS A 269 3.76 -11.06 -2.66
N CYS A 270 4.92 -11.60 -2.99
CA CYS A 270 5.55 -12.74 -2.30
C CYS A 270 4.61 -13.94 -2.08
N VAL A 271 3.70 -14.18 -3.04
CA VAL A 271 2.66 -15.24 -2.93
C VAL A 271 3.28 -16.63 -2.90
N LYS A 272 4.37 -16.82 -3.67
CA LYS A 272 5.07 -18.08 -3.84
C LYS A 272 6.36 -18.16 -3.02
N LEU A 273 6.50 -17.31 -2.00
CA LEU A 273 7.65 -17.39 -1.11
C LEU A 273 7.61 -18.70 -0.31
N ASP A 274 8.68 -19.47 -0.37
CA ASP A 274 8.83 -20.73 0.34
C ASP A 274 9.32 -20.53 1.80
N ASP A 275 9.41 -21.62 2.55
CA ASP A 275 9.79 -21.56 3.97
C ASP A 275 11.25 -21.09 4.17
N GLU A 276 12.16 -21.36 3.23
CA GLU A 276 13.53 -20.86 3.23
C GLU A 276 13.53 -19.35 3.00
N GLY A 277 12.78 -18.88 2.01
CA GLY A 277 12.62 -17.46 1.71
C GLY A 277 11.98 -16.68 2.87
N ILE A 278 10.95 -17.24 3.52
CA ILE A 278 10.35 -16.64 4.72
C ILE A 278 11.38 -16.51 5.84
N SER A 279 12.18 -17.55 6.09
CA SER A 279 13.21 -17.54 7.11
C SER A 279 14.29 -16.48 6.83
N LEU A 280 14.67 -16.34 5.57
CA LEU A 280 15.67 -15.34 5.13
C LEU A 280 15.13 -13.92 5.22
N PHE A 281 13.86 -13.68 4.84
CA PHE A 281 13.20 -12.38 4.99
C PHE A 281 13.07 -11.98 6.46
N ALA A 282 12.75 -12.93 7.34
CA ALA A 282 12.69 -12.70 8.78
C ALA A 282 14.08 -12.31 9.36
N ALA A 283 15.12 -13.08 9.00
CA ALA A 283 16.49 -12.85 9.47
C ALA A 283 17.05 -11.49 9.03
N THR A 284 16.72 -11.05 7.80
CA THR A 284 17.15 -9.79 7.22
C THR A 284 16.20 -8.63 7.48
N ARG A 285 15.01 -8.89 8.04
CA ARG A 285 13.91 -7.93 8.19
C ARG A 285 13.45 -7.31 6.87
N THR A 286 13.51 -8.08 5.79
CA THR A 286 12.98 -7.68 4.48
C THR A 286 11.45 -7.61 4.54
N GLY A 287 10.87 -6.50 4.09
CA GLY A 287 9.43 -6.26 4.16
C GLY A 287 8.64 -6.88 3.00
N VAL A 288 7.35 -7.09 3.23
CA VAL A 288 6.40 -7.59 2.23
C VAL A 288 5.19 -6.66 2.12
N ALA A 289 4.86 -6.23 0.90
CA ALA A 289 3.61 -5.60 0.56
C ALA A 289 2.61 -6.67 0.09
N HIS A 290 1.70 -7.08 0.96
CA HIS A 290 0.67 -8.06 0.61
C HIS A 290 -0.48 -7.40 -0.15
N CYS A 291 -0.79 -7.92 -1.35
CA CYS A 291 -1.78 -7.37 -2.27
C CYS A 291 -2.92 -8.38 -2.51
N PRO A 292 -3.80 -8.64 -1.51
CA PRO A 292 -4.75 -9.74 -1.55
C PRO A 292 -5.73 -9.66 -2.72
N CYS A 293 -6.30 -8.49 -3.03
CA CYS A 293 -7.28 -8.35 -4.11
C CYS A 293 -6.64 -8.61 -5.48
N SER A 294 -5.46 -8.04 -5.75
CA SER A 294 -4.73 -8.25 -6.99
C SER A 294 -4.33 -9.73 -7.15
N ASN A 295 -3.81 -10.35 -6.09
CA ASN A 295 -3.44 -11.77 -6.11
C ASN A 295 -4.63 -12.67 -6.45
N MET A 296 -5.83 -12.36 -5.96
CA MET A 296 -7.07 -13.06 -6.33
C MET A 296 -7.47 -12.78 -7.77
N ARG A 297 -7.45 -11.51 -8.16
CA ARG A 297 -7.87 -11.03 -9.49
C ARG A 297 -7.04 -11.66 -10.61
N LEU A 298 -5.71 -11.76 -10.41
CA LEU A 298 -4.77 -12.37 -11.35
C LEU A 298 -4.58 -13.88 -11.13
N ALA A 299 -5.29 -14.48 -10.18
CA ALA A 299 -5.18 -15.89 -9.79
C ALA A 299 -3.74 -16.31 -9.40
N SER A 300 -2.97 -15.39 -8.82
CA SER A 300 -1.58 -15.65 -8.37
C SER A 300 -1.54 -16.66 -7.22
N GLY A 301 -2.58 -16.71 -6.37
CA GLY A 301 -2.70 -17.62 -5.25
C GLY A 301 -2.95 -16.92 -3.91
N ILE A 302 -2.79 -17.65 -2.80
CA ILE A 302 -2.95 -17.13 -1.44
C ILE A 302 -1.57 -17.07 -0.78
N ALA A 303 -1.07 -15.85 -0.51
CA ALA A 303 0.24 -15.66 0.13
C ALA A 303 0.27 -16.23 1.56
N PRO A 304 1.41 -16.80 2.02
CA PRO A 304 1.56 -17.39 3.35
C PRO A 304 1.77 -16.34 4.46
N ILE A 305 0.90 -15.33 4.51
CA ILE A 305 1.08 -14.13 5.34
C ILE A 305 1.18 -14.47 6.83
N ARG A 306 0.41 -15.43 7.33
CA ARG A 306 0.48 -15.82 8.75
C ARG A 306 1.84 -16.38 9.10
N LYS A 307 2.39 -17.28 8.28
CA LYS A 307 3.74 -17.81 8.45
C LYS A 307 4.80 -16.69 8.45
N MET A 308 4.66 -15.73 7.53
CA MET A 308 5.57 -14.57 7.47
C MET A 308 5.52 -13.76 8.77
N ILE A 309 4.33 -13.41 9.27
CA ILE A 309 4.14 -12.65 10.51
C ILE A 309 4.72 -13.43 11.71
N GLU A 310 4.44 -14.71 11.83
CA GLU A 310 4.95 -15.56 12.92
C GLU A 310 6.47 -15.71 12.90
N ALA A 311 7.07 -15.72 11.70
CA ALA A 311 8.51 -15.70 11.54
C ALA A 311 9.16 -14.33 11.86
N GLY A 312 8.35 -13.25 11.97
CA GLY A 312 8.84 -11.89 12.24
C GLY A 312 9.16 -11.06 10.99
N VAL A 313 8.67 -11.48 9.81
CA VAL A 313 8.74 -10.68 8.58
C VAL A 313 7.85 -9.45 8.72
N PRO A 314 8.34 -8.23 8.44
CA PRO A 314 7.49 -7.05 8.36
C PRO A 314 6.48 -7.18 7.20
N VAL A 315 5.19 -7.09 7.49
CA VAL A 315 4.12 -7.20 6.49
C VAL A 315 3.22 -5.99 6.56
N GLY A 316 3.02 -5.34 5.42
CA GLY A 316 2.01 -4.30 5.19
C GLY A 316 1.06 -4.69 4.06
N LEU A 317 0.05 -3.87 3.82
CA LEU A 317 -0.90 -4.07 2.73
C LEU A 317 -0.62 -3.14 1.56
N GLY A 318 -0.81 -3.64 0.34
CA GLY A 318 -0.79 -2.90 -0.90
C GLY A 318 -2.09 -3.11 -1.67
N VAL A 319 -2.68 -2.03 -2.19
CA VAL A 319 -3.86 -2.15 -3.08
C VAL A 319 -3.47 -2.61 -4.48
N ASP A 320 -2.17 -2.50 -4.84
CA ASP A 320 -1.64 -2.73 -6.18
C ASP A 320 -2.26 -1.81 -7.25
N GLY A 321 -1.97 -2.05 -8.52
CA GLY A 321 -2.51 -1.28 -9.63
C GLY A 321 -4.02 -1.45 -9.79
N SER A 322 -4.69 -0.33 -10.10
CA SER A 322 -6.13 -0.37 -10.31
C SER A 322 -6.56 -1.06 -11.62
N ALA A 323 -5.63 -1.64 -12.40
CA ALA A 323 -5.96 -2.53 -13.50
C ALA A 323 -5.90 -4.02 -13.10
N SER A 324 -5.36 -4.34 -11.91
CA SER A 324 -5.32 -5.69 -11.33
C SER A 324 -6.17 -5.83 -10.06
N ASN A 325 -6.57 -4.71 -9.42
CA ASN A 325 -7.50 -4.68 -8.29
C ASN A 325 -8.85 -4.06 -8.66
N ASP A 326 -8.83 -3.14 -9.63
CA ASP A 326 -9.98 -2.33 -10.07
C ASP A 326 -10.54 -1.39 -8.97
N ALA A 327 -9.90 -1.30 -7.80
CA ALA A 327 -10.22 -0.43 -6.67
C ALA A 327 -8.95 -0.02 -5.91
N ALA A 328 -9.05 1.03 -5.09
CA ALA A 328 -7.98 1.45 -4.18
C ALA A 328 -8.54 1.74 -2.77
N HIS A 329 -9.11 0.71 -2.11
CA HIS A 329 -9.82 0.85 -0.84
C HIS A 329 -9.17 0.03 0.27
N MET A 330 -8.40 0.67 1.16
CA MET A 330 -7.58 -0.02 2.18
C MET A 330 -8.36 -0.88 3.18
N VAL A 331 -9.59 -0.51 3.53
CA VAL A 331 -10.44 -1.35 4.41
C VAL A 331 -10.81 -2.66 3.70
N ASN A 332 -11.07 -2.61 2.39
CA ASN A 332 -11.33 -3.81 1.60
C ASN A 332 -10.09 -4.72 1.55
N GLU A 333 -8.90 -4.14 1.32
CA GLU A 333 -7.65 -4.92 1.35
C GLU A 333 -7.44 -5.61 2.69
N ALA A 334 -7.62 -4.89 3.80
CA ALA A 334 -7.49 -5.46 5.14
C ALA A 334 -8.48 -6.60 5.37
N ARG A 335 -9.74 -6.42 4.95
CA ARG A 335 -10.75 -7.46 5.02
C ARG A 335 -10.38 -8.70 4.20
N GLN A 336 -9.92 -8.51 2.96
CA GLN A 336 -9.54 -9.63 2.09
C GLN A 336 -8.31 -10.36 2.62
N ALA A 337 -7.31 -9.64 3.15
CA ALA A 337 -6.17 -10.25 3.81
C ALA A 337 -6.61 -11.18 4.95
N MET A 338 -7.53 -10.71 5.81
CA MET A 338 -8.09 -11.51 6.91
C MET A 338 -8.83 -12.76 6.40
N LEU A 339 -9.71 -12.60 5.42
CA LEU A 339 -10.53 -13.70 4.92
C LEU A 339 -9.69 -14.76 4.19
N LEU A 340 -8.69 -14.33 3.40
CA LEU A 340 -7.78 -15.24 2.70
C LEU A 340 -6.86 -15.99 3.66
N ALA A 341 -6.37 -15.37 4.73
CA ALA A 341 -5.59 -16.07 5.75
C ALA A 341 -6.42 -17.20 6.39
N ARG A 342 -7.68 -16.91 6.74
CA ARG A 342 -8.62 -17.92 7.27
C ARG A 342 -8.91 -19.02 6.25
N LEU A 343 -9.16 -18.65 4.99
CA LEU A 343 -9.41 -19.62 3.93
C LEU A 343 -8.20 -20.53 3.71
N ARG A 344 -6.98 -19.95 3.63
CA ARG A 344 -5.75 -20.74 3.49
C ARG A 344 -5.63 -21.78 4.61
N LYS A 345 -5.86 -21.38 5.86
CA LYS A 345 -5.83 -22.29 7.01
C LYS A 345 -6.86 -23.40 6.90
N SER A 346 -8.07 -23.09 6.44
CA SER A 346 -9.13 -24.11 6.29
C SER A 346 -8.84 -25.16 5.22
N LEU A 347 -7.95 -24.84 4.27
CA LEU A 347 -7.52 -25.77 3.20
C LEU A 347 -6.39 -26.73 3.66
N GLU A 348 -5.80 -26.50 4.84
CA GLU A 348 -4.87 -27.45 5.43
C GLU A 348 -5.61 -28.74 5.81
N GLY A 349 -5.00 -29.88 5.57
CA GLY A 349 -5.58 -31.18 5.93
C GLY A 349 -5.78 -31.33 7.44
N PRO A 350 -6.57 -32.31 7.88
CA PRO A 350 -6.78 -32.59 9.30
C PRO A 350 -5.44 -32.89 9.99
N GLN A 351 -5.26 -32.34 11.18
CA GLN A 351 -4.11 -32.56 12.06
C GLN A 351 -4.54 -33.39 13.27
N VAL A 352 -3.61 -34.13 13.88
CA VAL A 352 -3.86 -34.86 15.12
C VAL A 352 -3.16 -34.14 16.26
N SER A 353 -3.92 -33.69 17.25
CA SER A 353 -3.38 -33.04 18.45
C SER A 353 -2.63 -34.06 19.36
N ALA A 354 -1.85 -33.50 20.30
CA ALA A 354 -1.06 -34.33 21.25
C ALA A 354 -1.90 -35.32 22.08
N ASP A 355 -3.18 -35.00 22.31
CA ASP A 355 -4.16 -35.85 23.02
C ASP A 355 -4.93 -36.80 22.06
N GLY A 356 -4.51 -36.92 20.79
CA GLY A 356 -5.06 -37.84 19.81
C GLY A 356 -6.37 -37.37 19.16
N LYS A 357 -6.82 -36.14 19.35
CA LYS A 357 -8.02 -35.61 18.69
C LYS A 357 -7.70 -35.12 17.28
N THR A 358 -8.61 -35.39 16.35
CA THR A 358 -8.55 -34.77 15.02
C THR A 358 -8.99 -33.31 15.11
N ILE A 359 -8.15 -32.40 14.62
CA ILE A 359 -8.41 -30.96 14.46
C ILE A 359 -8.55 -30.69 12.97
N PHE A 360 -9.70 -30.21 12.55
CA PHE A 360 -9.91 -29.77 11.17
C PHE A 360 -9.44 -28.33 10.99
N GLY A 361 -9.00 -27.98 9.79
CA GLY A 361 -8.60 -26.60 9.49
C GLY A 361 -9.67 -25.57 9.83
N CYS A 362 -10.95 -25.88 9.63
CA CYS A 362 -12.08 -25.01 9.97
C CYS A 362 -12.21 -24.72 11.48
N ASP A 363 -11.70 -25.57 12.36
CA ASP A 363 -11.79 -25.38 13.81
C ASP A 363 -10.89 -24.21 14.29
N THR A 364 -9.76 -24.01 13.61
CA THR A 364 -8.74 -23.00 13.98
C THR A 364 -8.68 -21.83 13.01
N ALA A 365 -9.12 -21.98 11.78
CA ALA A 365 -9.04 -20.97 10.73
C ALA A 365 -9.64 -19.59 11.10
N PRO A 366 -10.78 -19.48 11.84
CA PRO A 366 -11.29 -18.15 12.23
C PRO A 366 -10.34 -17.33 13.10
N MET A 367 -9.43 -17.98 13.82
CA MET A 367 -8.43 -17.35 14.68
C MET A 367 -7.12 -17.02 13.96
N GLU A 368 -6.95 -17.46 12.72
CA GLU A 368 -5.73 -17.28 11.94
C GLU A 368 -5.39 -15.80 11.74
N MET A 369 -6.40 -14.96 11.54
CA MET A 369 -6.27 -13.52 11.50
C MET A 369 -7.52 -12.85 12.05
N THR A 370 -7.37 -12.01 13.06
CA THR A 370 -8.45 -11.23 13.66
C THR A 370 -8.68 -9.91 12.91
N ALA A 371 -9.78 -9.23 13.19
CA ALA A 371 -10.03 -7.89 12.65
C ALA A 371 -8.94 -6.88 13.08
N ARG A 372 -8.40 -7.03 14.29
CA ARG A 372 -7.34 -6.17 14.81
C ARG A 372 -5.99 -6.45 14.17
N ASP A 373 -5.70 -7.71 13.84
CA ASP A 373 -4.50 -8.07 13.06
C ASP A 373 -4.56 -7.45 11.66
N ALA A 374 -5.70 -7.54 10.98
CA ALA A 374 -5.89 -6.95 9.65
C ALA A 374 -5.74 -5.42 9.68
N LEU A 375 -6.31 -4.76 10.68
CA LEU A 375 -6.15 -3.32 10.88
C LEU A 375 -4.68 -2.95 11.17
N ARG A 376 -3.96 -3.77 11.94
CA ARG A 376 -2.54 -3.57 12.21
C ARG A 376 -1.70 -3.66 10.94
N LEU A 377 -1.99 -4.61 10.04
CA LEU A 377 -1.32 -4.70 8.73
C LEU A 377 -1.56 -3.44 7.87
N ALA A 378 -2.80 -2.93 7.88
CA ALA A 378 -3.19 -1.74 7.12
C ALA A 378 -2.61 -0.43 7.68
N THR A 379 -2.05 -0.41 8.88
CA THR A 379 -1.58 0.79 9.57
C THR A 379 -0.12 0.65 9.97
N ARG A 380 0.15 0.09 11.14
CA ARG A 380 1.49 -0.07 11.71
C ARG A 380 2.39 -0.98 10.88
N GLY A 381 1.85 -2.08 10.35
CA GLY A 381 2.59 -2.97 9.46
C GLY A 381 3.06 -2.25 8.20
N GLY A 382 2.17 -1.48 7.57
CA GLY A 382 2.53 -0.65 6.42
C GLY A 382 3.59 0.40 6.75
N ALA A 383 3.49 1.08 7.90
CA ALA A 383 4.50 2.03 8.35
C ALA A 383 5.88 1.36 8.53
N GLU A 384 5.93 0.18 9.14
CA GLU A 384 7.15 -0.60 9.32
C GLU A 384 7.76 -0.99 7.97
N VAL A 385 6.97 -1.49 7.03
CA VAL A 385 7.39 -1.83 5.66
C VAL A 385 7.96 -0.64 4.93
N LEU A 386 7.38 0.54 5.06
CA LEU A 386 7.92 1.78 4.46
C LEU A 386 9.04 2.43 5.30
N GLY A 387 9.48 1.79 6.40
CA GLY A 387 10.54 2.30 7.27
C GLY A 387 10.16 3.55 8.08
N ARG A 388 8.87 3.85 8.23
CA ARG A 388 8.36 5.00 8.97
C ARG A 388 8.18 4.67 10.45
N LYS A 389 8.67 5.55 11.31
CA LYS A 389 8.59 5.41 12.78
C LYS A 389 7.69 6.47 13.42
N ASP A 390 7.13 7.33 12.61
CA ASP A 390 6.39 8.53 13.00
C ASP A 390 4.90 8.49 12.63
N ILE A 391 4.45 7.41 11.97
CA ILE A 391 3.06 7.16 11.55
C ILE A 391 2.62 5.72 11.89
N GLY A 392 1.37 5.37 11.60
CA GLY A 392 0.82 4.01 11.72
C GLY A 392 0.25 3.68 13.09
N GLN A 393 0.37 4.57 14.07
CA GLN A 393 -0.27 4.47 15.39
C GLN A 393 -0.66 5.86 15.91
N LEU A 394 -1.61 5.90 16.86
CA LEU A 394 -1.98 7.13 17.57
C LEU A 394 -1.26 7.15 18.92
N SER A 395 -0.17 7.91 18.99
CA SER A 395 0.61 8.10 20.22
C SER A 395 1.16 9.52 20.27
N VAL A 396 1.38 10.02 21.47
CA VAL A 396 1.99 11.34 21.67
C VAL A 396 3.36 11.40 20.96
N GLY A 397 3.60 12.45 20.22
CA GLY A 397 4.81 12.66 19.42
C GLY A 397 4.74 12.07 18.00
N PHE A 398 3.77 11.24 17.67
CA PHE A 398 3.55 10.76 16.31
C PHE A 398 2.89 11.82 15.43
N CYS A 399 3.05 11.71 14.12
CA CYS A 399 2.31 12.54 13.18
C CYS A 399 0.81 12.32 13.35
N ALA A 400 0.06 13.39 13.24
CA ALA A 400 -1.39 13.34 13.32
C ALA A 400 -1.97 12.86 11.96
N ASP A 401 -1.76 11.57 11.70
CA ASP A 401 -2.33 10.82 10.59
C ASP A 401 -3.44 9.92 11.16
N MET A 402 -4.69 10.26 10.91
CA MET A 402 -5.84 9.54 11.47
C MET A 402 -7.07 9.61 10.57
N VAL A 403 -7.96 8.66 10.76
CA VAL A 403 -9.22 8.58 10.04
C VAL A 403 -10.40 8.32 10.98
N LEU A 404 -11.53 8.94 10.68
CA LEU A 404 -12.77 8.84 11.44
C LEU A 404 -13.87 8.25 10.54
N PHE A 405 -14.52 7.18 11.02
CA PHE A 405 -15.68 6.57 10.36
C PHE A 405 -16.92 6.75 11.23
N ASP A 406 -18.01 7.26 10.65
CA ASP A 406 -19.28 7.46 11.34
C ASP A 406 -19.99 6.11 11.54
N LEU A 407 -20.14 5.70 12.80
CA LEU A 407 -20.75 4.44 13.20
C LEU A 407 -22.28 4.38 12.98
N ARG A 408 -22.90 5.53 12.66
CA ARG A 408 -24.33 5.60 12.30
C ARG A 408 -24.59 5.20 10.84
N ASN A 409 -23.55 4.92 10.05
CA ASN A 409 -23.71 4.43 8.70
C ASN A 409 -24.43 3.07 8.70
N LEU A 410 -25.36 2.89 7.75
CA LEU A 410 -26.09 1.64 7.59
C LEU A 410 -25.17 0.41 7.50
N SER A 411 -24.00 0.57 6.91
CA SER A 411 -22.99 -0.51 6.80
C SER A 411 -22.59 -1.09 8.15
N PHE A 412 -22.69 -0.32 9.25
CA PHE A 412 -22.27 -0.74 10.59
C PHE A 412 -23.46 -1.05 11.53
N ALA A 413 -24.69 -0.91 11.04
CA ALA A 413 -25.87 -1.16 11.85
C ALA A 413 -25.89 -2.59 12.38
N GLY A 414 -26.11 -2.75 13.72
CA GLY A 414 -26.03 -4.03 14.40
C GLY A 414 -24.61 -4.49 14.76
N GLY A 415 -23.58 -4.11 14.00
CA GLY A 415 -22.18 -4.47 14.27
C GLY A 415 -21.49 -3.52 15.26
N ALA A 416 -21.58 -2.21 15.00
CA ALA A 416 -20.85 -1.20 15.77
C ALA A 416 -21.25 -1.12 17.26
N VAL A 417 -22.45 -1.54 17.60
CA VAL A 417 -22.93 -1.59 19.00
C VAL A 417 -22.27 -2.72 19.80
N HIS A 418 -21.71 -3.73 19.14
CA HIS A 418 -21.00 -4.84 19.75
C HIS A 418 -19.49 -4.59 19.74
N ASP A 419 -18.93 -4.26 18.56
CA ASP A 419 -17.50 -4.00 18.37
C ASP A 419 -17.29 -3.00 17.22
N ALA A 420 -17.00 -1.74 17.57
CA ALA A 420 -16.80 -0.68 16.58
C ALA A 420 -15.61 -0.94 15.65
N ILE A 421 -14.53 -1.54 16.16
CA ILE A 421 -13.33 -1.87 15.38
C ILE A 421 -13.55 -3.12 14.53
N GLY A 422 -14.14 -4.16 15.13
CA GLY A 422 -14.51 -5.37 14.42
C GLY A 422 -15.44 -5.09 13.24
N SER A 423 -16.39 -4.17 13.39
CA SER A 423 -17.33 -3.81 12.33
C SER A 423 -16.67 -3.12 11.14
N LEU A 424 -15.57 -2.36 11.32
CA LEU A 424 -14.81 -1.81 10.19
C LEU A 424 -14.27 -2.92 9.26
N MET A 425 -13.85 -4.05 9.84
CA MET A 425 -13.23 -5.14 9.07
C MET A 425 -14.24 -6.19 8.59
N LEU A 426 -15.32 -6.40 9.33
CA LEU A 426 -16.27 -7.50 9.09
C LEU A 426 -17.50 -7.05 8.30
N CYS A 427 -17.92 -5.79 8.47
CA CYS A 427 -19.08 -5.23 7.77
C CYS A 427 -18.70 -4.69 6.38
N ALA A 428 -19.68 -4.17 5.65
CA ALA A 428 -19.41 -3.52 4.36
C ALA A 428 -18.58 -2.25 4.57
N SER A 429 -17.64 -1.99 3.67
CA SER A 429 -16.80 -0.80 3.73
C SER A 429 -17.64 0.48 3.56
N ALA A 430 -17.31 1.49 4.33
CA ALA A 430 -17.89 2.82 4.24
C ALA A 430 -16.77 3.85 3.97
N PRO A 431 -17.08 4.97 3.31
CA PRO A 431 -16.12 6.04 3.14
C PRO A 431 -15.76 6.68 4.48
N ALA A 432 -14.55 7.19 4.59
CA ALA A 432 -14.10 7.98 5.73
C ALA A 432 -14.92 9.27 5.84
N THR A 433 -15.37 9.62 7.04
CA THR A 433 -16.01 10.90 7.29
C THR A 433 -14.98 12.02 7.37
N TYR A 434 -13.87 11.75 8.05
CA TYR A 434 -12.71 12.65 8.09
C TYR A 434 -11.42 11.86 7.90
N THR A 435 -10.51 12.42 7.10
CA THR A 435 -9.12 11.94 6.98
C THR A 435 -8.20 13.09 7.30
N VAL A 436 -7.28 12.87 8.22
CA VAL A 436 -6.27 13.84 8.65
C VAL A 436 -4.90 13.32 8.24
N VAL A 437 -4.15 14.11 7.50
CA VAL A 437 -2.79 13.82 7.07
C VAL A 437 -1.86 14.89 7.63
N ASN A 438 -0.87 14.49 8.40
CA ASN A 438 0.11 15.39 8.98
C ASN A 438 -0.52 16.61 9.69
N GLY A 439 -1.60 16.37 10.45
CA GLY A 439 -2.37 17.39 11.18
C GLY A 439 -3.34 18.22 10.32
N ARG A 440 -3.41 17.99 9.01
CA ARG A 440 -4.31 18.71 8.09
C ARG A 440 -5.53 17.84 7.76
N VAL A 441 -6.73 18.37 7.89
CA VAL A 441 -7.95 17.69 7.47
C VAL A 441 -8.07 17.77 5.95
N VAL A 442 -7.83 16.63 5.26
CA VAL A 442 -7.86 16.50 3.79
C VAL A 442 -9.16 15.91 3.28
N VAL A 443 -9.90 15.17 4.12
CA VAL A 443 -11.29 14.78 3.90
C VAL A 443 -12.12 15.32 5.05
N SER A 444 -13.21 15.99 4.74
CA SER A 444 -14.15 16.55 5.70
C SER A 444 -15.58 16.23 5.29
N GLU A 445 -16.32 15.55 6.17
CA GLU A 445 -17.70 15.13 5.92
C GLU A 445 -17.84 14.31 4.62
N GLY A 446 -16.85 13.44 4.37
CA GLY A 446 -16.81 12.58 3.18
C GLY A 446 -16.44 13.28 1.87
N GLN A 447 -15.98 14.54 1.93
CA GLN A 447 -15.57 15.32 0.78
C GLN A 447 -14.07 15.66 0.84
N LEU A 448 -13.38 15.64 -0.30
CA LEU A 448 -12.00 16.12 -0.41
C LEU A 448 -11.96 17.63 -0.21
N ALA A 449 -10.95 18.09 0.55
CA ALA A 449 -10.83 19.52 0.88
C ALA A 449 -10.02 20.32 -0.17
N SER A 450 -9.16 19.63 -0.96
CA SER A 450 -8.19 20.27 -1.85
C SER A 450 -8.59 20.25 -3.32
N VAL A 451 -9.46 19.32 -3.73
CA VAL A 451 -9.84 19.12 -5.14
C VAL A 451 -11.35 18.90 -5.26
N ASP A 452 -11.92 19.33 -6.38
CA ASP A 452 -13.30 19.02 -6.76
C ASP A 452 -13.37 17.61 -7.38
N LEU A 453 -14.05 16.69 -6.72
CA LEU A 453 -14.12 15.29 -7.14
C LEU A 453 -14.79 15.13 -8.50
N GLY A 454 -15.80 15.96 -8.83
CA GLY A 454 -16.48 15.94 -10.13
C GLY A 454 -15.50 16.23 -11.28
N THR A 455 -14.69 17.27 -11.13
CA THR A 455 -13.64 17.66 -12.08
C THR A 455 -12.56 16.58 -12.22
N VAL A 456 -12.15 15.95 -11.12
CA VAL A 456 -11.17 14.85 -11.13
C VAL A 456 -11.71 13.67 -11.94
N ILE A 457 -12.95 13.24 -11.68
CA ILE A 457 -13.59 12.11 -12.38
C ILE A 457 -13.74 12.41 -13.88
N GLU A 458 -14.24 13.59 -14.25
CA GLU A 458 -14.42 13.96 -15.67
C GLU A 458 -13.10 13.93 -16.44
N ARG A 459 -12.07 14.56 -15.90
CA ARG A 459 -10.72 14.58 -16.50
C ARG A 459 -10.15 13.16 -16.63
N HIS A 460 -10.25 12.35 -15.58
CA HIS A 460 -9.79 10.98 -15.56
C HIS A 460 -10.49 10.12 -16.63
N ASN A 461 -11.81 10.19 -16.72
CA ASN A 461 -12.60 9.43 -17.70
C ASN A 461 -12.23 9.83 -19.14
N LYS A 462 -12.03 11.13 -19.39
CA LYS A 462 -11.57 11.61 -20.70
C LYS A 462 -10.22 10.97 -21.08
N PHE A 463 -9.25 10.98 -20.18
CA PHE A 463 -7.94 10.38 -20.41
C PHE A 463 -8.00 8.86 -20.54
N ALA A 464 -8.84 8.18 -19.77
CA ALA A 464 -9.03 6.73 -19.91
C ALA A 464 -9.55 6.34 -21.30
N VAL A 465 -10.52 7.10 -21.84
CA VAL A 465 -11.01 6.91 -23.22
C VAL A 465 -9.93 7.17 -24.24
N GLN A 466 -9.18 8.26 -24.12
CA GLN A 466 -8.08 8.61 -25.03
C GLN A 466 -7.00 7.53 -25.04
N LEU A 467 -6.56 7.10 -23.87
CA LEU A 467 -5.51 6.06 -23.74
C LEU A 467 -5.95 4.73 -24.36
N ALA A 468 -7.19 4.30 -24.08
CA ALA A 468 -7.74 3.05 -24.63
C ALA A 468 -7.91 3.10 -26.17
N ALA A 469 -8.19 4.28 -26.74
CA ALA A 469 -8.30 4.49 -28.18
C ALA A 469 -6.94 4.58 -28.92
N GLY A 470 -5.83 4.67 -28.17
CA GLY A 470 -4.48 4.82 -28.74
C GLY A 470 -4.15 6.24 -29.22
N HIS A 471 -4.81 7.25 -28.63
CA HIS A 471 -4.64 8.68 -28.97
C HIS A 471 -3.94 9.44 -27.83
#